data_8309cbf48b771f41842a7b3711da1c44
#
_entry.id   8309cbf48b771f41842a7b3711da1c44
#
_cell.length_a   1.000
_cell.length_b   1.000
_cell.length_c   1.000
_cell.angle_alpha   90.00
_cell.angle_beta   90.00
_cell.angle_gamma   90.00
#
_symmetry.space_group_name_H-M   'P 1'
#
loop_
_entity.id
_entity.type
_entity.pdbx_description
1 polymer ?
#
loop_
_entity_poly.entity_id
_entity_poly.type
_entity_poly.pdbx_seq_one_letter_code
_entity_poly.pdbx_strand_id
1 'polypeptide(L)'
;METCVFKGKCPRERKCGCDDECAIRPEIEFLLNNSNLPDGYVEKAVLYPENKDIEAFTTLDDIKHDIVNFVNDGRFVYLWSNSVGTGKAQPLDSLVYTKDGYKQMRDITIGTKVFGSDGKLHKVTGVYPQGMKDCYTVGFDDYNVCKCSAEHLWTFYDRENREWVTKEFKDIDPKKWEYYEFPITKPLEYENNYVLEIEPYLLGFLLVRGYFESRKLSAYGIDPTELSRLVSKYDCGVTKHKAIYRITTNHMEKSSWKSENKVISALKHLGLYKVKRKDRFIPKSYLYNTVENRQELLNALIRFGSVFTGSDDNCVKVRSRKLAFDIKELAQSLGYTSDVRVYMKHYLVSINNNKVRHIVKRYSIGKKECQCIYIDSKDHLYLTDNMIVTHNTTWMIKLLKTYLAMMCIGNNFKPRAWFEYSPTFTLLTKEFDNESRQEHIDNLRERDLVIIDDIGSVNSSNYDLTILSSIIDYRYSHKKATLFTSNLSVDQLVNSLGARLTDRITSDIVIELKGGSQREYTNRYVPKGRGK
;
A
#
# COMPACT_ATOMS: atom_id res chain seq x y z
N MET A 1 18.04 7.25 11.63
CA MET A 1 18.39 6.53 12.89
C MET A 1 17.11 6.31 13.63
N GLU A 2 16.65 5.05 13.70
CA GLU A 2 15.44 4.71 14.45
C GLU A 2 15.81 4.75 15.93
N THR A 3 15.17 5.62 16.69
CA THR A 3 15.41 5.72 18.13
C THR A 3 14.89 4.46 18.82
N CYS A 4 15.74 3.83 19.65
CA CYS A 4 15.38 2.66 20.43
C CYS A 4 14.11 2.89 21.28
N VAL A 5 13.15 1.97 21.20
CA VAL A 5 11.86 2.02 21.91
C VAL A 5 12.04 2.15 23.44
N PHE A 6 13.21 1.77 23.96
CA PHE A 6 13.54 1.79 25.38
C PHE A 6 14.45 2.94 25.82
N LYS A 7 14.70 3.93 24.94
CA LYS A 7 15.55 5.07 25.30
C LYS A 7 15.06 5.71 26.61
N GLY A 8 15.93 5.75 27.60
CA GLY A 8 15.62 6.25 28.95
C GLY A 8 14.95 5.25 29.91
N LYS A 9 14.60 4.03 29.46
CA LYS A 9 13.95 3.00 30.29
C LYS A 9 14.60 1.61 30.15
N CYS A 10 15.63 1.46 29.31
CA CYS A 10 16.31 0.18 29.12
C CYS A 10 17.20 -0.14 30.33
N PRO A 11 17.01 -1.26 31.02
CA PRO A 11 17.87 -1.67 32.15
C PRO A 11 19.31 -1.96 31.72
N ARG A 12 19.58 -2.07 30.41
CA ARG A 12 20.91 -2.28 29.81
C ARG A 12 21.48 -1.05 29.11
N GLU A 13 20.82 0.11 29.19
CA GLU A 13 21.21 1.35 28.50
C GLU A 13 22.67 1.78 28.75
N ARG A 14 23.24 1.44 29.91
CA ARG A 14 24.65 1.68 30.24
C ARG A 14 25.64 0.69 29.63
N LYS A 15 25.16 -0.44 29.07
CA LYS A 15 26.01 -1.53 28.53
C LYS A 15 25.82 -1.72 27.04
N CYS A 16 24.77 -1.18 26.48
CA CYS A 16 24.41 -1.26 25.07
C CYS A 16 24.54 0.15 24.55
N GLY A 17 25.54 0.39 23.73
CA GLY A 17 25.63 1.65 22.99
C GLY A 17 24.48 1.68 21.99
N CYS A 18 23.30 2.08 22.32
CA CYS A 18 22.01 2.13 21.61
C CYS A 18 22.02 2.33 20.07
N ASP A 19 23.07 1.92 19.40
CA ASP A 19 23.29 1.92 17.97
C ASP A 19 23.38 0.46 17.49
N ASP A 20 22.64 0.10 16.49
CA ASP A 20 22.62 -1.09 15.61
C ASP A 20 22.74 -2.52 16.21
N GLU A 21 23.27 -2.75 17.40
CA GLU A 21 23.41 -4.08 18.04
C GLU A 21 22.65 -4.16 19.39
N CYS A 22 21.34 -4.05 19.36
CA CYS A 22 20.53 -4.31 20.57
C CYS A 22 20.51 -5.79 20.92
N ALA A 23 21.12 -6.17 22.07
CA ALA A 23 21.21 -7.56 22.51
C ALA A 23 19.86 -8.26 22.77
N ILE A 24 18.76 -7.52 22.88
CA ILE A 24 17.39 -8.07 23.04
C ILE A 24 16.57 -8.05 21.74
N ARG A 25 17.12 -7.53 20.65
CA ARG A 25 16.44 -7.48 19.34
C ARG A 25 16.03 -8.86 18.82
N PRO A 26 16.89 -9.91 18.86
CA PRO A 26 16.50 -11.25 18.44
C PRO A 26 15.36 -11.84 19.28
N GLU A 27 15.32 -11.53 20.58
CA GLU A 27 14.26 -11.99 21.48
C GLU A 27 12.91 -11.32 21.13
N ILE A 28 12.92 -10.02 20.84
CA ILE A 28 11.73 -9.28 20.41
C ILE A 28 11.22 -9.81 19.07
N GLU A 29 12.11 -10.01 18.10
CA GLU A 29 11.77 -10.55 16.78
C GLU A 29 11.18 -11.96 16.90
N PHE A 30 11.75 -12.82 17.75
CA PHE A 30 11.20 -14.15 18.01
C PHE A 30 9.77 -14.07 18.60
N LEU A 31 9.54 -13.23 19.59
CA LEU A 31 8.22 -13.09 20.23
C LEU A 31 7.18 -12.51 19.26
N LEU A 32 7.57 -11.55 18.43
CA LEU A 32 6.70 -10.96 17.41
C LEU A 32 6.33 -11.98 16.32
N ASN A 33 7.29 -12.77 15.85
CA ASN A 33 7.06 -13.84 14.86
C ASN A 33 6.11 -14.93 15.37
N ASN A 34 6.06 -15.14 16.69
CA ASN A 34 5.18 -16.12 17.32
C ASN A 34 3.88 -15.53 17.88
N SER A 35 3.48 -14.33 17.44
CA SER A 35 2.29 -13.63 17.92
C SER A 35 1.17 -13.54 16.88
N ASN A 36 1.23 -14.32 15.80
CA ASN A 36 0.26 -14.30 14.69
C ASN A 36 0.03 -12.91 14.10
N LEU A 37 1.04 -12.05 14.17
CA LEU A 37 0.95 -10.74 13.53
C LEU A 37 1.01 -10.90 12.02
N PRO A 38 0.20 -10.17 11.27
CA PRO A 38 0.32 -10.11 9.82
C PRO A 38 1.76 -9.74 9.41
N ASP A 39 2.25 -10.36 8.34
CA ASP A 39 3.59 -10.14 7.82
C ASP A 39 3.94 -8.65 7.76
N GLY A 40 5.07 -8.29 8.33
CA GLY A 40 5.61 -6.93 8.32
C GLY A 40 5.30 -6.03 9.50
N TYR A 41 4.52 -6.48 10.46
CA TYR A 41 4.48 -5.80 11.75
C TYR A 41 5.70 -6.12 12.62
N VAL A 42 6.40 -7.20 12.30
CA VAL A 42 7.57 -7.66 13.05
C VAL A 42 8.76 -6.70 12.87
N GLU A 43 9.00 -6.22 11.66
CA GLU A 43 10.22 -5.47 11.29
C GLU A 43 10.19 -3.96 11.60
N LYS A 44 9.04 -3.37 11.96
CA LYS A 44 8.94 -1.92 12.19
C LYS A 44 9.13 -1.54 13.64
N ALA A 45 10.09 -0.64 13.89
CA ALA A 45 10.16 0.13 15.12
C ALA A 45 8.81 0.84 15.40
N VAL A 46 8.40 0.85 16.64
CA VAL A 46 7.14 1.47 17.07
C VAL A 46 7.33 2.98 17.09
N LEU A 47 7.11 3.63 15.95
CA LEU A 47 7.03 5.09 15.89
C LEU A 47 5.70 5.54 16.48
N TYR A 48 5.77 6.40 17.47
CA TYR A 48 4.63 6.99 18.16
C TYR A 48 4.27 8.34 17.54
N PRO A 49 3.07 8.52 16.96
CA PRO A 49 2.54 9.86 16.87
C PRO A 49 2.06 10.27 18.26
N GLU A 50 2.71 11.21 18.86
CA GLU A 50 2.21 11.93 20.04
C GLU A 50 1.07 12.84 19.59
N ASN A 51 -0.15 12.37 19.59
CA ASN A 51 -1.32 13.23 19.46
C ASN A 51 -1.94 13.35 20.86
N LYS A 52 -1.56 14.40 21.58
CA LYS A 52 -1.90 14.63 22.99
C LYS A 52 -3.35 15.06 23.25
N ASP A 53 -4.12 15.41 22.20
CA ASP A 53 -5.37 16.15 22.34
C ASP A 53 -6.64 15.29 22.26
N ILE A 54 -6.52 13.97 22.19
CA ILE A 54 -7.68 13.10 22.03
C ILE A 54 -7.79 12.18 23.26
N GLU A 55 -8.82 12.32 24.04
CA GLU A 55 -9.07 11.59 25.31
C GLU A 55 -9.05 10.06 25.14
N ALA A 56 -9.54 9.48 24.01
CA ALA A 56 -9.40 8.05 23.70
C ALA A 56 -7.93 7.63 23.57
N PHE A 57 -7.11 8.47 23.01
CA PHE A 57 -5.67 8.24 22.88
C PHE A 57 -4.97 8.41 24.21
N THR A 58 -5.46 9.29 25.10
CA THR A 58 -4.96 9.40 26.47
C THR A 58 -5.20 8.08 27.23
N THR A 59 -6.41 7.51 27.13
CA THR A 59 -6.70 6.21 27.78
C THR A 59 -5.86 5.07 27.20
N LEU A 60 -5.67 5.02 25.86
CA LEU A 60 -4.83 4.02 25.22
C LEU A 60 -3.34 4.23 25.55
N ASP A 61 -2.90 5.46 25.73
CA ASP A 61 -1.53 5.79 26.13
C ASP A 61 -1.30 5.45 27.62
N ASP A 62 -2.27 5.67 28.49
CA ASP A 62 -2.26 5.22 29.89
C ASP A 62 -2.15 3.69 29.98
N ILE A 63 -2.95 2.96 29.19
CA ILE A 63 -2.85 1.50 29.09
C ILE A 63 -1.46 1.08 28.59
N LYS A 64 -0.91 1.76 27.60
CA LYS A 64 0.42 1.48 27.06
C LYS A 64 1.52 1.69 28.12
N HIS A 65 1.44 2.76 28.90
CA HIS A 65 2.42 3.03 29.96
C HIS A 65 2.35 2.04 31.11
N ASP A 66 1.19 1.42 31.34
CA ASP A 66 0.96 0.43 32.40
C ASP A 66 0.61 -0.96 31.84
N ILE A 67 1.04 -1.27 30.62
CA ILE A 67 0.61 -2.47 29.86
C ILE A 67 0.90 -3.78 30.59
N VAL A 68 1.96 -3.87 31.37
CA VAL A 68 2.31 -5.08 32.11
C VAL A 68 1.30 -5.34 33.24
N ASN A 69 0.93 -4.31 34.01
CA ASN A 69 -0.08 -4.46 35.08
C ASN A 69 -1.47 -4.67 34.45
N PHE A 70 -1.78 -3.97 33.35
CA PHE A 70 -3.00 -4.20 32.59
C PHE A 70 -3.18 -5.66 32.18
N VAL A 71 -2.12 -6.31 31.69
CA VAL A 71 -2.15 -7.73 31.31
C VAL A 71 -2.23 -8.63 32.51
N ASN A 72 -1.46 -8.36 33.56
CA ASN A 72 -1.47 -9.16 34.80
C ASN A 72 -2.83 -9.10 35.55
N ASP A 73 -3.53 -7.97 35.44
CA ASP A 73 -4.87 -7.78 35.99
C ASP A 73 -5.97 -8.47 35.15
N GLY A 74 -5.63 -8.93 33.94
CA GLY A 74 -6.55 -9.64 33.07
C GLY A 74 -7.66 -8.74 32.51
N ARG A 75 -7.33 -7.49 32.21
CA ARG A 75 -8.28 -6.44 31.77
C ARG A 75 -8.81 -6.66 30.37
N PHE A 76 -10.05 -6.23 30.12
CA PHE A 76 -10.70 -6.24 28.82
C PHE A 76 -10.86 -4.81 28.30
N VAL A 77 -10.62 -4.60 26.99
CA VAL A 77 -10.89 -3.34 26.30
C VAL A 77 -11.73 -3.60 25.06
N TYR A 78 -12.82 -2.89 24.96
CA TYR A 78 -13.62 -2.80 23.75
C TYR A 78 -13.46 -1.43 23.12
N LEU A 79 -12.75 -1.37 22.00
CA LEU A 79 -12.53 -0.15 21.21
C LEU A 79 -13.43 -0.20 19.98
N TRP A 80 -14.36 0.74 19.87
CA TRP A 80 -15.28 0.76 18.76
C TRP A 80 -15.47 2.15 18.18
N SER A 81 -15.98 2.21 16.93
CA SER A 81 -16.36 3.46 16.27
C SER A 81 -17.56 3.22 15.37
N ASN A 82 -18.59 4.05 15.50
CA ASN A 82 -19.72 4.08 14.55
C ASN A 82 -19.30 4.44 13.12
N SER A 83 -18.13 5.03 12.97
CA SER A 83 -17.53 5.34 11.68
C SER A 83 -16.51 4.27 11.35
N VAL A 84 -16.95 3.25 10.62
CA VAL A 84 -16.06 2.18 10.12
C VAL A 84 -14.85 2.82 9.45
N GLY A 85 -13.63 2.50 9.93
CA GLY A 85 -12.39 3.02 9.36
C GLY A 85 -12.30 4.55 9.38
N THR A 86 -12.48 5.17 10.56
CA THR A 86 -12.26 6.62 10.71
C THR A 86 -10.88 6.98 10.17
N GLY A 87 -10.85 7.73 9.08
CA GLY A 87 -9.63 8.28 8.51
C GLY A 87 -9.13 7.67 7.20
N LYS A 88 -9.89 6.84 6.45
CA LYS A 88 -9.36 6.11 5.28
C LYS A 88 -10.24 6.10 4.05
N ALA A 89 -11.43 6.69 4.13
CA ALA A 89 -12.44 6.56 3.08
C ALA A 89 -12.07 7.32 1.81
N GLN A 90 -12.24 6.66 0.68
CA GLN A 90 -12.15 7.26 -0.65
C GLN A 90 -13.49 7.12 -1.38
N PRO A 91 -13.85 8.09 -2.25
CA PRO A 91 -15.02 7.97 -3.11
C PRO A 91 -15.03 6.68 -3.93
N LEU A 92 -16.21 6.11 -4.15
CA LEU A 92 -16.37 4.88 -4.92
C LEU A 92 -15.86 4.98 -6.38
N ASP A 93 -15.75 6.20 -6.90
CA ASP A 93 -15.19 6.49 -8.23
C ASP A 93 -13.68 6.83 -8.21
N SER A 94 -13.02 6.76 -7.07
CA SER A 94 -11.56 6.81 -6.99
C SER A 94 -10.94 5.57 -7.60
N LEU A 95 -9.74 5.69 -8.14
CA LEU A 95 -9.02 4.57 -8.75
C LEU A 95 -8.05 3.96 -7.75
N VAL A 96 -7.96 2.63 -7.77
CA VAL A 96 -6.97 1.84 -7.02
C VAL A 96 -6.11 1.09 -8.03
N TYR A 97 -4.80 1.09 -7.84
CA TYR A 97 -3.90 0.45 -8.77
C TYR A 97 -3.71 -1.03 -8.41
N THR A 98 -4.18 -1.91 -9.30
CA THR A 98 -4.21 -3.36 -9.12
C THR A 98 -3.20 -4.06 -10.04
N LYS A 99 -3.02 -5.38 -9.88
CA LYS A 99 -2.19 -6.19 -10.78
C LYS A 99 -2.58 -6.07 -12.26
N ASP A 100 -3.84 -5.71 -12.55
CA ASP A 100 -4.40 -5.60 -13.91
C ASP A 100 -4.51 -4.13 -14.39
N GLY A 101 -3.94 -3.19 -13.63
CA GLY A 101 -4.06 -1.75 -13.84
C GLY A 101 -5.12 -1.12 -12.93
N TYR A 102 -5.58 0.08 -13.28
CA TYR A 102 -6.55 0.82 -12.47
C TYR A 102 -7.94 0.17 -12.46
N LYS A 103 -8.52 0.03 -11.25
CA LYS A 103 -9.93 -0.30 -11.02
C LYS A 103 -10.57 0.77 -10.16
N GLN A 104 -11.89 0.97 -10.30
CA GLN A 104 -12.60 1.87 -9.40
C GLN A 104 -12.70 1.26 -7.99
N MET A 105 -12.69 2.11 -6.97
CA MET A 105 -12.82 1.69 -5.57
C MET A 105 -14.04 0.79 -5.35
N ARG A 106 -15.18 1.08 -6.02
CA ARG A 106 -16.39 0.26 -5.96
C ARG A 106 -16.23 -1.18 -6.46
N ASP A 107 -15.24 -1.41 -7.34
CA ASP A 107 -15.00 -2.70 -7.98
C ASP A 107 -13.95 -3.53 -7.22
N ILE A 108 -13.42 -3.00 -6.13
CA ILE A 108 -12.46 -3.69 -5.27
C ILE A 108 -13.21 -4.61 -4.30
N THR A 109 -12.81 -5.87 -4.29
CA THR A 109 -13.37 -6.92 -3.44
C THR A 109 -12.28 -7.59 -2.61
N ILE A 110 -12.67 -8.31 -1.56
CA ILE A 110 -11.73 -9.15 -0.78
C ILE A 110 -11.07 -10.14 -1.74
N GLY A 111 -9.75 -10.29 -1.62
CA GLY A 111 -8.93 -11.11 -2.50
C GLY A 111 -8.36 -10.38 -3.72
N THR A 112 -8.81 -9.14 -4.03
CA THR A 112 -8.19 -8.32 -5.08
C THR A 112 -6.74 -8.05 -4.71
N LYS A 113 -5.81 -8.21 -5.68
CA LYS A 113 -4.40 -7.84 -5.50
C LYS A 113 -4.18 -6.38 -5.92
N VAL A 114 -3.69 -5.56 -5.01
CA VAL A 114 -3.37 -4.13 -5.20
C VAL A 114 -1.90 -3.88 -4.88
N PHE A 115 -1.31 -2.82 -5.44
CA PHE A 115 0.07 -2.47 -5.14
C PHE A 115 0.18 -1.62 -3.87
N GLY A 116 1.16 -1.96 -3.02
CA GLY A 116 1.56 -1.18 -1.85
C GLY A 116 2.61 -0.11 -2.18
N SER A 117 2.95 0.71 -1.19
CA SER A 117 4.01 1.72 -1.27
C SER A 117 5.40 1.11 -1.51
N ASP A 118 5.59 -0.14 -1.10
CA ASP A 118 6.81 -0.92 -1.28
C ASP A 118 7.01 -1.45 -2.71
N GLY A 119 6.03 -1.22 -3.58
CA GLY A 119 6.03 -1.67 -4.97
C GLY A 119 5.58 -3.12 -5.17
N LYS A 120 5.16 -3.82 -4.12
CA LYS A 120 4.72 -5.22 -4.18
C LYS A 120 3.21 -5.36 -4.21
N LEU A 121 2.76 -6.53 -4.67
CA LEU A 121 1.34 -6.88 -4.67
C LEU A 121 0.91 -7.38 -3.29
N HIS A 122 -0.16 -6.78 -2.79
CA HIS A 122 -0.81 -7.10 -1.53
C HIS A 122 -2.26 -7.48 -1.77
N LYS A 123 -2.77 -8.37 -0.94
CA LYS A 123 -4.15 -8.84 -1.04
C LYS A 123 -5.07 -7.93 -0.23
N VAL A 124 -6.20 -7.55 -0.80
CA VAL A 124 -7.28 -6.89 -0.06
C VAL A 124 -7.92 -7.92 0.85
N THR A 125 -7.85 -7.71 2.15
CA THR A 125 -8.40 -8.59 3.19
C THR A 125 -9.70 -8.06 3.80
N GLY A 126 -10.03 -6.77 3.57
CA GLY A 126 -11.28 -6.17 4.01
C GLY A 126 -11.77 -5.09 3.07
N VAL A 127 -13.10 -4.93 2.97
CA VAL A 127 -13.78 -3.88 2.20
C VAL A 127 -14.92 -3.34 3.04
N TYR A 128 -14.92 -2.03 3.30
CA TYR A 128 -15.81 -1.39 4.26
C TYR A 128 -16.52 -0.18 3.65
N PRO A 129 -17.83 -0.29 3.34
CA PRO A 129 -18.65 0.86 2.96
C PRO A 129 -18.67 1.92 4.06
N GLN A 130 -18.49 3.19 3.69
CA GLN A 130 -18.38 4.33 4.62
C GLN A 130 -19.55 5.30 4.53
N GLY A 131 -20.51 5.03 3.64
CA GLY A 131 -21.61 5.95 3.36
C GLY A 131 -21.17 7.28 2.76
N MET A 132 -22.00 8.29 2.93
CA MET A 132 -21.78 9.64 2.39
C MET A 132 -20.79 10.43 3.25
N LYS A 133 -19.68 10.86 2.65
CA LYS A 133 -18.61 11.64 3.30
C LYS A 133 -18.34 12.93 2.53
N ASP A 134 -17.92 13.99 3.24
CA ASP A 134 -17.39 15.19 2.60
C ASP A 134 -16.06 14.86 1.93
N CYS A 135 -15.95 15.12 0.64
CA CYS A 135 -14.83 14.69 -0.18
C CYS A 135 -14.13 15.85 -0.88
N TYR A 136 -12.86 15.63 -1.16
CA TYR A 136 -11.97 16.59 -1.78
C TYR A 136 -11.20 15.96 -2.94
N THR A 137 -10.88 16.78 -3.93
CA THR A 137 -9.79 16.52 -4.87
C THR A 137 -8.55 17.23 -4.35
N VAL A 138 -7.48 16.47 -4.19
CA VAL A 138 -6.16 16.93 -3.72
C VAL A 138 -5.22 16.96 -4.91
N GLY A 139 -4.59 18.09 -5.17
CA GLY A 139 -3.62 18.27 -6.25
C GLY A 139 -2.22 18.46 -5.71
N PHE A 140 -1.26 17.81 -6.38
CA PHE A 140 0.15 17.82 -6.03
C PHE A 140 0.97 18.67 -7.00
N ASP A 141 2.20 18.99 -6.61
CA ASP A 141 3.19 19.78 -7.38
C ASP A 141 3.59 19.13 -8.70
N ASP A 142 3.44 17.80 -8.81
CA ASP A 142 3.65 17.04 -10.04
C ASP A 142 2.40 17.01 -10.98
N TYR A 143 1.43 17.91 -10.73
CA TYR A 143 0.16 18.04 -11.46
C TYR A 143 -0.78 16.83 -11.38
N ASN A 144 -0.45 15.84 -10.58
CA ASN A 144 -1.33 14.71 -10.33
C ASN A 144 -2.38 15.06 -9.27
N VAL A 145 -3.50 14.37 -9.33
CA VAL A 145 -4.61 14.56 -8.40
C VAL A 145 -5.13 13.21 -7.90
N CYS A 146 -5.64 13.19 -6.68
CA CYS A 146 -6.42 12.08 -6.16
C CYS A 146 -7.65 12.59 -5.42
N LYS A 147 -8.56 11.68 -5.07
CA LYS A 147 -9.76 11.97 -4.31
C LYS A 147 -9.66 11.32 -2.93
N CYS A 148 -10.13 12.02 -1.91
CA CYS A 148 -10.22 11.46 -0.56
C CYS A 148 -11.38 12.08 0.23
N SER A 149 -11.79 11.44 1.33
CA SER A 149 -12.70 12.08 2.31
C SER A 149 -11.96 13.08 3.19
N ALA A 150 -12.68 13.92 3.91
CA ALA A 150 -12.14 14.89 4.86
C ALA A 150 -11.31 14.21 5.97
N GLU A 151 -11.76 13.03 6.40
CA GLU A 151 -11.13 12.23 7.46
C GLU A 151 -10.06 11.28 6.92
N HIS A 152 -9.75 11.33 5.61
CA HIS A 152 -8.76 10.44 5.01
C HIS A 152 -7.36 10.68 5.59
N LEU A 153 -6.72 9.61 6.05
CA LEU A 153 -5.39 9.69 6.66
C LEU A 153 -4.30 9.77 5.60
N TRP A 154 -3.40 10.71 5.81
CA TRP A 154 -2.22 10.91 5.00
C TRP A 154 -0.96 10.77 5.85
N THR A 155 0.00 9.98 5.39
CA THR A 155 1.32 9.85 5.99
C THR A 155 2.32 10.65 5.16
N PHE A 156 3.05 11.55 5.80
CA PHE A 156 4.04 12.43 5.18
C PHE A 156 5.17 12.72 6.16
N TYR A 157 6.31 13.13 5.63
CA TYR A 157 7.42 13.62 6.45
C TYR A 157 7.27 15.13 6.65
N ASP A 158 7.22 15.56 7.91
CA ASP A 158 7.20 16.97 8.29
C ASP A 158 8.64 17.48 8.44
N ARG A 159 9.09 18.31 7.47
CA ARG A 159 10.46 18.85 7.45
C ARG A 159 10.73 19.80 8.60
N GLU A 160 9.72 20.52 9.08
CA GLU A 160 9.86 21.47 10.18
C GLU A 160 10.13 20.72 11.49
N ASN A 161 9.37 19.66 11.77
CA ASN A 161 9.51 18.85 12.97
C ASN A 161 10.47 17.66 12.80
N ARG A 162 10.91 17.38 11.57
CA ARG A 162 11.83 16.28 11.19
C ARG A 162 11.31 14.89 11.60
N GLU A 163 10.02 14.66 11.40
CA GLU A 163 9.37 13.40 11.76
C GLU A 163 8.34 12.95 10.73
N TRP A 164 8.05 11.65 10.72
CA TRP A 164 6.93 11.09 9.97
C TRP A 164 5.63 11.29 10.74
N VAL A 165 4.66 11.92 10.10
CA VAL A 165 3.36 12.26 10.69
C VAL A 165 2.24 11.61 9.89
N THR A 166 1.20 11.14 10.59
CA THR A 166 -0.07 10.71 9.97
C THR A 166 -1.19 11.58 10.51
N LYS A 167 -1.87 12.33 9.62
CA LYS A 167 -3.00 13.23 9.98
C LYS A 167 -4.19 13.01 9.07
N GLU A 168 -5.40 13.33 9.57
CA GLU A 168 -6.58 13.44 8.72
C GLU A 168 -6.43 14.61 7.74
N PHE A 169 -6.94 14.46 6.53
CA PHE A 169 -6.79 15.47 5.48
C PHE A 169 -7.29 16.85 5.92
N LYS A 170 -8.40 16.91 6.66
CA LYS A 170 -8.96 18.17 7.19
C LYS A 170 -8.03 18.89 8.16
N ASP A 171 -7.15 18.13 8.86
CA ASP A 171 -6.25 18.63 9.91
C ASP A 171 -4.83 18.96 9.37
N ILE A 172 -4.59 18.74 8.08
CA ILE A 172 -3.34 19.12 7.41
C ILE A 172 -3.37 20.63 7.13
N ASP A 173 -2.50 21.39 7.82
CA ASP A 173 -2.45 22.85 7.71
C ASP A 173 -2.05 23.29 6.27
N PRO A 174 -2.94 24.00 5.54
CA PRO A 174 -2.63 24.49 4.20
C PRO A 174 -1.44 25.48 4.15
N LYS A 175 -1.14 26.16 5.24
CA LYS A 175 -0.03 27.13 5.31
C LYS A 175 1.34 26.46 5.36
N LYS A 176 1.37 25.15 5.65
CA LYS A 176 2.59 24.35 5.83
C LYS A 176 2.80 23.29 4.75
N TRP A 177 1.99 23.27 3.68
CA TRP A 177 2.07 22.24 2.65
C TRP A 177 3.46 22.10 2.00
N GLU A 178 4.22 23.17 1.89
CA GLU A 178 5.58 23.17 1.35
C GLU A 178 6.60 22.41 2.23
N TYR A 179 6.27 22.22 3.53
CA TYR A 179 7.10 21.47 4.48
C TYR A 179 6.70 19.98 4.56
N TYR A 180 5.59 19.58 3.95
CA TYR A 180 5.05 18.22 4.04
C TYR A 180 5.42 17.42 2.80
N GLU A 181 6.28 16.42 3.00
CA GLU A 181 6.80 15.55 1.94
C GLU A 181 6.03 14.23 1.90
N PHE A 182 5.22 14.04 0.86
CA PHE A 182 4.46 12.81 0.64
C PHE A 182 5.31 11.80 -0.13
N PRO A 183 5.38 10.53 0.31
CA PRO A 183 6.23 9.53 -0.30
C PRO A 183 5.76 9.16 -1.71
N ILE A 184 6.72 8.79 -2.56
CA ILE A 184 6.48 8.18 -3.86
C ILE A 184 6.67 6.67 -3.73
N THR A 185 5.92 5.87 -4.50
CA THR A 185 6.05 4.42 -4.49
C THR A 185 7.44 3.97 -4.97
N LYS A 186 7.89 2.83 -4.46
CA LYS A 186 9.04 2.13 -5.06
C LYS A 186 8.65 1.57 -6.45
N PRO A 187 9.63 1.22 -7.30
CA PRO A 187 9.33 0.52 -8.55
C PRO A 187 8.46 -0.71 -8.32
N LEU A 188 7.38 -0.84 -9.10
CA LEU A 188 6.41 -1.91 -8.94
C LEU A 188 6.99 -3.24 -9.42
N GLU A 189 6.81 -4.29 -8.65
CA GLU A 189 7.23 -5.66 -8.98
C GLU A 189 6.02 -6.46 -9.48
N TYR A 190 5.92 -6.64 -10.81
CA TYR A 190 4.86 -7.47 -11.38
C TYR A 190 5.24 -8.95 -11.32
N GLU A 191 4.28 -9.80 -10.95
CA GLU A 191 4.43 -11.28 -10.96
C GLU A 191 4.56 -11.85 -12.38
N ASN A 192 4.22 -11.06 -13.41
CA ASN A 192 4.23 -11.49 -14.79
C ASN A 192 5.63 -11.40 -15.41
N ASN A 193 6.10 -12.50 -15.94
CA ASN A 193 7.34 -12.56 -16.71
C ASN A 193 7.00 -12.90 -18.17
N TYR A 194 6.42 -11.89 -18.88
CA TYR A 194 6.10 -12.08 -20.30
C TYR A 194 7.37 -12.20 -21.14
N VAL A 195 7.41 -13.20 -22.00
CA VAL A 195 8.44 -13.29 -23.02
C VAL A 195 8.23 -12.17 -24.04
N LEU A 196 9.26 -11.36 -24.26
CA LEU A 196 9.21 -10.21 -25.15
C LEU A 196 9.70 -10.58 -26.54
N GLU A 197 8.92 -10.27 -27.54
CA GLU A 197 9.26 -10.56 -28.94
C GLU A 197 10.31 -9.61 -29.52
N ILE A 198 10.36 -8.37 -28.99
CA ILE A 198 11.36 -7.35 -29.34
C ILE A 198 11.96 -6.84 -28.03
N GLU A 199 13.26 -6.59 -28.00
CA GLU A 199 13.90 -5.94 -26.86
C GLU A 199 13.22 -4.62 -26.52
N PRO A 200 13.00 -4.32 -25.22
CA PRO A 200 12.29 -3.13 -24.78
C PRO A 200 12.87 -1.84 -25.37
N TYR A 201 14.20 -1.77 -25.43
CA TYR A 201 14.90 -0.60 -25.98
C TYR A 201 14.59 -0.39 -27.45
N LEU A 202 14.61 -1.45 -28.28
CA LEU A 202 14.26 -1.36 -29.69
C LEU A 202 12.80 -0.97 -29.88
N LEU A 203 11.87 -1.53 -29.09
CA LEU A 203 10.46 -1.16 -29.12
C LEU A 203 10.26 0.32 -28.78
N GLY A 204 10.87 0.81 -27.71
CA GLY A 204 10.79 2.22 -27.29
C GLY A 204 11.27 3.18 -28.39
N PHE A 205 12.40 2.85 -29.03
CA PHE A 205 12.89 3.59 -30.18
C PHE A 205 11.88 3.59 -31.35
N LEU A 206 11.33 2.44 -31.74
CA LEU A 206 10.37 2.31 -32.83
C LEU A 206 9.06 3.04 -32.55
N LEU A 207 8.57 3.03 -31.32
CA LEU A 207 7.35 3.76 -30.94
C LEU A 207 7.46 5.26 -31.21
N VAL A 208 8.64 5.85 -31.04
CA VAL A 208 8.87 7.30 -31.22
C VAL A 208 9.40 7.63 -32.61
N ARG A 209 10.40 6.90 -33.12
CA ARG A 209 11.14 7.22 -34.35
C ARG A 209 10.86 6.29 -35.52
N GLY A 210 10.15 5.16 -35.29
CA GLY A 210 9.82 4.20 -36.34
C GLY A 210 8.74 4.70 -37.30
N TYR A 211 8.79 4.21 -38.55
CA TYR A 211 7.75 4.26 -39.55
C TYR A 211 7.35 2.83 -39.90
N PHE A 212 6.18 2.40 -39.47
CA PHE A 212 5.61 1.08 -39.76
C PHE A 212 4.12 1.12 -40.12
N GLU A 213 3.68 2.28 -40.58
CA GLU A 213 2.30 2.51 -41.08
C GLU A 213 2.07 1.89 -42.47
N SER A 214 3.15 1.49 -43.13
CA SER A 214 3.14 0.83 -44.44
C SER A 214 3.80 -0.55 -44.36
N ARG A 215 3.91 -1.24 -45.51
CA ARG A 215 4.62 -2.54 -45.60
C ARG A 215 6.13 -2.45 -45.33
N LYS A 216 6.71 -1.25 -45.32
CA LYS A 216 8.15 -1.03 -45.13
C LYS A 216 8.38 -0.55 -43.69
N LEU A 217 9.32 -1.21 -42.98
CA LEU A 217 9.78 -0.75 -41.69
C LEU A 217 10.99 0.18 -41.90
N SER A 218 10.91 1.38 -41.36
CA SER A 218 12.01 2.34 -41.38
C SER A 218 12.04 3.19 -40.11
N ALA A 219 13.17 3.82 -39.82
CA ALA A 219 13.37 4.65 -38.66
C ALA A 219 14.36 5.79 -38.96
N TYR A 220 14.45 6.78 -38.06
CA TYR A 220 15.36 7.91 -38.15
C TYR A 220 15.84 8.36 -36.76
N GLY A 221 16.92 9.16 -36.75
CA GLY A 221 17.40 9.79 -35.49
C GLY A 221 18.09 8.82 -34.53
N ILE A 222 18.80 7.85 -35.10
CA ILE A 222 19.67 6.92 -34.39
C ILE A 222 20.95 6.71 -35.18
N ASP A 223 22.04 6.41 -34.53
CA ASP A 223 23.27 6.00 -35.21
C ASP A 223 23.04 4.68 -36.00
N PRO A 224 23.47 4.59 -37.26
CA PRO A 224 23.23 3.40 -38.07
C PRO A 224 23.93 2.14 -37.54
N THR A 225 25.07 2.27 -36.91
CA THR A 225 25.81 1.15 -36.30
C THR A 225 25.04 0.62 -35.08
N GLU A 226 24.53 1.51 -34.26
CA GLU A 226 23.67 1.16 -33.13
C GLU A 226 22.38 0.45 -33.62
N LEU A 227 21.71 1.01 -34.64
CA LEU A 227 20.50 0.40 -35.20
C LEU A 227 20.81 -0.99 -35.78
N SER A 228 21.91 -1.13 -36.52
CA SER A 228 22.34 -2.43 -37.07
C SER A 228 22.56 -3.46 -35.98
N ARG A 229 23.20 -3.09 -34.87
CA ARG A 229 23.41 -3.96 -33.71
C ARG A 229 22.08 -4.40 -33.07
N LEU A 230 21.13 -3.48 -32.94
CA LEU A 230 19.82 -3.76 -32.34
C LEU A 230 18.98 -4.72 -33.19
N VAL A 231 19.01 -4.58 -34.53
CA VAL A 231 18.17 -5.40 -35.41
C VAL A 231 18.85 -6.68 -35.88
N SER A 232 20.17 -6.82 -35.76
CA SER A 232 20.90 -8.04 -36.15
C SER A 232 20.44 -9.30 -35.43
N LYS A 233 20.02 -9.15 -34.19
CA LYS A 233 19.43 -10.24 -33.36
C LYS A 233 18.15 -10.84 -33.98
N TYR A 234 17.53 -10.13 -34.91
CA TYR A 234 16.29 -10.52 -35.60
C TYR A 234 16.55 -10.91 -37.08
N ASP A 235 17.79 -11.23 -37.43
CA ASP A 235 18.22 -11.50 -38.80
C ASP A 235 17.85 -10.33 -39.77
N CYS A 236 17.93 -9.11 -39.25
CA CYS A 236 17.66 -7.89 -40.01
C CYS A 236 18.90 -7.05 -40.17
N GLY A 237 18.97 -6.38 -41.29
CA GLY A 237 19.98 -5.39 -41.65
C GLY A 237 19.41 -4.01 -41.83
N VAL A 238 20.30 -3.03 -41.95
CA VAL A 238 19.94 -1.62 -42.09
C VAL A 238 20.48 -1.10 -43.44
N THR A 239 19.61 -0.48 -44.23
CA THR A 239 20.00 0.22 -45.44
C THR A 239 19.63 1.70 -45.36
N LYS A 240 20.60 2.58 -45.65
CA LYS A 240 20.40 4.04 -45.64
C LYS A 240 19.60 4.48 -46.87
N HIS A 241 18.56 5.28 -46.66
CA HIS A 241 17.79 5.89 -47.73
C HIS A 241 17.50 7.37 -47.37
N LYS A 242 18.32 8.28 -47.88
CA LYS A 242 18.30 9.72 -47.52
C LYS A 242 18.52 9.88 -45.99
N ALA A 243 17.58 10.54 -45.31
CA ALA A 243 17.61 10.79 -43.86
C ALA A 243 16.99 9.66 -43.03
N ILE A 244 16.54 8.58 -43.65
CA ILE A 244 15.92 7.45 -42.96
C ILE A 244 16.65 6.13 -43.19
N TYR A 245 16.52 5.22 -42.26
CA TYR A 245 17.09 3.87 -42.32
C TYR A 245 15.97 2.86 -42.52
N ARG A 246 16.09 2.00 -43.53
CA ARG A 246 15.18 0.86 -43.74
C ARG A 246 15.72 -0.35 -43.02
N ILE A 247 14.84 -1.06 -42.31
CA ILE A 247 15.13 -2.32 -41.65
C ILE A 247 14.63 -3.45 -42.52
N THR A 248 15.54 -4.23 -43.08
CA THR A 248 15.27 -5.30 -44.04
C THR A 248 15.79 -6.62 -43.54
N THR A 249 15.27 -7.74 -44.01
CA THR A 249 15.84 -9.06 -43.73
C THR A 249 17.22 -9.21 -44.34
N ASN A 250 18.15 -9.83 -43.61
CA ASN A 250 19.47 -10.21 -44.11
C ASN A 250 19.32 -11.49 -44.95
N HIS A 251 19.19 -11.34 -46.29
CA HIS A 251 19.22 -12.51 -47.18
C HIS A 251 20.66 -12.89 -47.47
N MET A 252 21.21 -13.88 -46.75
CA MET A 252 22.46 -14.58 -47.16
C MET A 252 22.19 -15.81 -48.04
N GLU A 253 20.96 -16.29 -48.13
CA GLU A 253 20.60 -17.45 -48.96
C GLU A 253 19.46 -17.14 -49.92
N LYS A 254 19.74 -17.33 -51.22
CA LYS A 254 18.82 -17.11 -52.33
C LYS A 254 17.63 -18.07 -52.40
N SER A 255 17.44 -18.96 -51.43
CA SER A 255 16.47 -20.06 -51.52
C SER A 255 15.17 -19.90 -50.74
N SER A 256 14.95 -18.82 -50.01
CA SER A 256 13.66 -18.61 -49.35
C SER A 256 13.07 -17.22 -49.59
N TRP A 257 12.36 -17.08 -50.66
CA TRP A 257 11.58 -15.89 -51.04
C TRP A 257 10.45 -15.53 -50.06
N LYS A 258 10.33 -16.19 -48.91
CA LYS A 258 9.22 -16.09 -47.95
C LYS A 258 9.62 -15.78 -46.52
N SER A 259 10.89 -15.49 -46.20
CA SER A 259 11.22 -15.13 -44.80
C SER A 259 10.69 -13.75 -44.45
N GLU A 260 9.70 -13.70 -43.58
CA GLU A 260 9.16 -12.46 -43.09
C GLU A 260 10.20 -11.77 -42.19
N ASN A 261 10.28 -10.44 -42.26
CA ASN A 261 11.09 -9.65 -41.31
C ASN A 261 10.62 -9.86 -39.89
N LYS A 262 11.46 -10.46 -39.03
CA LYS A 262 11.10 -10.85 -37.66
C LYS A 262 10.63 -9.67 -36.81
N VAL A 263 11.18 -8.45 -37.02
CA VAL A 263 10.72 -7.24 -36.31
C VAL A 263 9.30 -6.85 -36.79
N ILE A 264 9.00 -6.99 -38.08
CA ILE A 264 7.63 -6.76 -38.60
C ILE A 264 6.67 -7.83 -38.05
N SER A 265 7.08 -9.09 -38.00
CA SER A 265 6.27 -10.16 -37.43
C SER A 265 5.93 -9.88 -35.96
N ALA A 266 6.92 -9.51 -35.16
CA ALA A 266 6.72 -9.14 -33.77
C ALA A 266 5.78 -7.91 -33.63
N LEU A 267 5.94 -6.87 -34.46
CA LEU A 267 5.03 -5.73 -34.46
C LEU A 267 3.59 -6.12 -34.83
N LYS A 268 3.39 -7.18 -35.65
CA LYS A 268 2.05 -7.71 -35.96
C LYS A 268 1.44 -8.38 -34.73
N HIS A 269 2.18 -9.25 -34.05
CA HIS A 269 1.70 -9.94 -32.84
C HIS A 269 1.39 -8.95 -31.73
N LEU A 270 2.19 -7.88 -31.59
CA LEU A 270 1.98 -6.82 -30.62
C LEU A 270 0.84 -5.85 -31.00
N GLY A 271 0.18 -6.05 -32.16
CA GLY A 271 -0.89 -5.18 -32.62
C GLY A 271 -0.44 -3.78 -33.05
N LEU A 272 0.86 -3.57 -33.29
CA LEU A 272 1.44 -2.27 -33.65
C LEU A 272 1.65 -2.11 -35.17
N TYR A 273 1.65 -3.19 -35.95
CA TYR A 273 1.88 -3.14 -37.39
C TYR A 273 0.79 -2.35 -38.12
N LYS A 274 1.21 -1.41 -38.94
CA LYS A 274 0.37 -0.43 -39.67
C LYS A 274 -0.40 0.55 -38.77
N VAL A 275 -0.12 0.61 -37.49
CA VAL A 275 -0.73 1.57 -36.59
C VAL A 275 -0.16 2.96 -36.82
N LYS A 276 -1.04 3.95 -37.04
CA LYS A 276 -0.66 5.34 -37.26
C LYS A 276 -0.03 5.94 -36.02
N ARG A 277 0.87 6.90 -36.14
CA ARG A 277 1.54 7.55 -35.02
C ARG A 277 0.59 8.09 -33.94
N LYS A 278 -0.60 8.55 -34.32
CA LYS A 278 -1.62 9.07 -33.38
C LYS A 278 -2.34 7.99 -32.57
N ASP A 279 -2.22 6.72 -32.97
CA ASP A 279 -2.95 5.59 -32.39
C ASP A 279 -2.00 4.57 -31.70
N ARG A 280 -0.68 4.87 -31.65
CA ARG A 280 0.31 3.99 -31.01
C ARG A 280 0.09 3.86 -29.51
N PHE A 281 0.53 2.74 -28.96
CA PHE A 281 0.42 2.39 -27.54
C PHE A 281 1.60 1.51 -27.12
N ILE A 282 1.80 1.37 -25.81
CA ILE A 282 2.72 0.36 -25.25
C ILE A 282 1.93 -0.93 -25.03
N PRO A 283 2.35 -2.08 -25.60
CA PRO A 283 1.69 -3.36 -25.35
C PRO A 283 1.76 -3.74 -23.87
N LYS A 284 0.70 -4.36 -23.35
CA LYS A 284 0.59 -4.75 -21.93
C LYS A 284 1.74 -5.63 -21.46
N SER A 285 2.26 -6.52 -22.32
CA SER A 285 3.42 -7.36 -22.02
C SER A 285 4.69 -6.58 -21.71
N TYR A 286 4.80 -5.34 -22.17
CA TYR A 286 5.90 -4.44 -21.86
C TYR A 286 5.59 -3.50 -20.70
N LEU A 287 4.32 -3.09 -20.56
CA LEU A 287 3.89 -2.19 -19.49
C LEU A 287 3.90 -2.88 -18.12
N TYR A 288 3.59 -4.18 -18.09
CA TYR A 288 3.47 -5.00 -16.88
C TYR A 288 4.54 -6.12 -16.83
N ASN A 289 5.78 -5.77 -17.10
CA ASN A 289 6.94 -6.68 -17.10
C ASN A 289 7.89 -6.36 -15.93
N THR A 290 9.06 -7.00 -15.91
CA THR A 290 10.08 -6.76 -14.88
C THR A 290 10.53 -5.29 -14.82
N VAL A 291 11.11 -4.88 -13.72
CA VAL A 291 11.62 -3.50 -13.52
C VAL A 291 12.65 -3.16 -14.60
N GLU A 292 13.54 -4.10 -14.91
CA GLU A 292 14.64 -3.92 -15.88
C GLU A 292 14.07 -3.68 -17.27
N ASN A 293 13.14 -4.53 -17.74
CA ASN A 293 12.52 -4.40 -19.06
C ASN A 293 11.74 -3.09 -19.22
N ARG A 294 11.03 -2.67 -18.18
CA ARG A 294 10.32 -1.39 -18.17
C ARG A 294 11.28 -0.20 -18.16
N GLN A 295 12.39 -0.30 -17.41
CA GLN A 295 13.40 0.75 -17.36
C GLN A 295 14.11 0.91 -18.71
N GLU A 296 14.45 -0.19 -19.39
CA GLU A 296 15.02 -0.15 -20.73
C GLU A 296 14.08 0.50 -21.75
N LEU A 297 12.79 0.14 -21.69
CA LEU A 297 11.76 0.76 -22.54
C LEU A 297 11.68 2.27 -22.29
N LEU A 298 11.62 2.68 -21.01
CA LEU A 298 11.53 4.08 -20.63
C LEU A 298 12.77 4.87 -21.05
N ASN A 299 13.96 4.31 -20.88
CA ASN A 299 15.22 4.91 -21.30
C ASN A 299 15.25 5.21 -22.81
N ALA A 300 14.76 4.27 -23.63
CA ALA A 300 14.65 4.47 -25.07
C ALA A 300 13.62 5.56 -25.42
N LEU A 301 12.46 5.54 -24.76
CA LEU A 301 11.42 6.56 -24.97
C LEU A 301 11.92 7.96 -24.61
N ILE A 302 12.65 8.12 -23.52
CA ILE A 302 13.28 9.38 -23.13
C ILE A 302 14.34 9.76 -24.16
N ARG A 303 15.32 8.89 -24.42
CA ARG A 303 16.45 9.20 -25.33
C ARG A 303 16.01 9.66 -26.71
N PHE A 304 15.04 8.99 -27.29
CA PHE A 304 14.61 9.26 -28.67
C PHE A 304 13.38 10.18 -28.80
N GLY A 305 12.62 10.34 -27.71
CA GLY A 305 11.40 11.14 -27.68
C GLY A 305 11.55 12.50 -27.04
N SER A 306 12.65 12.76 -26.31
CA SER A 306 12.84 14.02 -25.59
C SER A 306 12.88 15.22 -26.53
N VAL A 307 12.30 16.31 -26.01
CA VAL A 307 12.35 17.65 -26.60
C VAL A 307 12.76 18.62 -25.52
N PHE A 308 13.58 19.59 -25.88
CA PHE A 308 13.97 20.66 -24.97
C PHE A 308 12.77 21.60 -24.77
N THR A 309 12.32 21.77 -23.52
CA THR A 309 11.17 22.63 -23.17
C THR A 309 11.58 23.90 -22.41
N GLY A 310 12.88 24.10 -22.15
CA GLY A 310 13.39 25.21 -21.38
C GLY A 310 13.33 25.00 -19.86
N SER A 311 12.81 23.88 -19.41
CA SER A 311 12.85 23.39 -18.02
C SER A 311 13.76 22.16 -17.93
N ASP A 312 14.28 21.85 -16.75
CA ASP A 312 15.14 20.65 -16.50
C ASP A 312 14.39 19.32 -16.63
N ASP A 313 13.10 19.35 -16.98
CA ASP A 313 12.25 18.18 -17.10
C ASP A 313 12.56 17.38 -18.36
N ASN A 314 12.74 16.07 -18.22
CA ASN A 314 12.77 15.14 -19.34
C ASN A 314 11.36 15.01 -19.93
N CYS A 315 11.09 15.73 -21.03
CA CYS A 315 9.80 15.71 -21.70
C CYS A 315 9.82 14.88 -22.97
N VAL A 316 9.01 13.81 -23.02
CA VAL A 316 8.82 12.97 -24.21
C VAL A 316 7.63 13.49 -25.02
N LYS A 317 7.85 13.80 -26.30
CA LYS A 317 6.83 14.32 -27.22
C LYS A 317 6.27 13.23 -28.11
N VAL A 318 4.97 12.96 -28.02
CA VAL A 318 4.26 11.97 -28.84
C VAL A 318 2.98 12.52 -29.45
N ARG A 319 2.45 11.84 -30.49
CA ARG A 319 1.18 12.21 -31.14
C ARG A 319 -0.02 11.43 -30.62
N SER A 320 0.21 10.24 -30.08
CA SER A 320 -0.83 9.39 -29.53
C SER A 320 -1.17 9.79 -28.11
N ARG A 321 -2.45 10.01 -27.83
CA ARG A 321 -2.95 10.18 -26.47
C ARG A 321 -2.71 8.91 -25.64
N LYS A 322 -3.03 7.75 -26.24
CA LYS A 322 -2.85 6.45 -25.57
C LYS A 322 -1.38 6.23 -25.19
N LEU A 323 -0.45 6.43 -26.14
CA LEU A 323 0.98 6.29 -25.89
C LEU A 323 1.47 7.26 -24.79
N ALA A 324 0.96 8.50 -24.77
CA ALA A 324 1.32 9.47 -23.74
C ALA A 324 0.93 8.99 -22.32
N PHE A 325 -0.29 8.46 -22.19
CA PHE A 325 -0.75 7.93 -20.90
C PHE A 325 -0.06 6.61 -20.52
N ASP A 326 0.27 5.76 -21.51
CA ASP A 326 1.06 4.55 -21.28
C ASP A 326 2.49 4.88 -20.81
N ILE A 327 3.12 5.94 -21.37
CA ILE A 327 4.44 6.42 -20.92
C ILE A 327 4.35 6.97 -19.49
N LYS A 328 3.28 7.74 -19.17
CA LYS A 328 3.04 8.21 -17.81
C LYS A 328 2.91 7.04 -16.83
N GLU A 329 2.08 6.05 -17.14
CA GLU A 329 1.87 4.87 -16.32
C GLU A 329 3.17 4.07 -16.14
N LEU A 330 3.94 3.89 -17.24
CA LEU A 330 5.25 3.24 -17.21
C LEU A 330 6.22 3.97 -16.26
N ALA A 331 6.33 5.30 -16.39
CA ALA A 331 7.21 6.10 -15.55
C ALA A 331 6.79 6.03 -14.07
N GLN A 332 5.49 6.21 -13.78
CA GLN A 332 4.97 6.13 -12.41
C GLN A 332 5.19 4.74 -11.80
N SER A 333 5.03 3.66 -12.59
CA SER A 333 5.28 2.29 -12.14
C SER A 333 6.75 1.99 -11.83
N LEU A 334 7.66 2.86 -12.23
CA LEU A 334 9.11 2.81 -11.95
C LEU A 334 9.53 3.78 -10.83
N GLY A 335 8.56 4.45 -10.18
CA GLY A 335 8.83 5.38 -9.08
C GLY A 335 9.21 6.80 -9.55
N TYR A 336 8.95 7.16 -10.78
CA TYR A 336 9.07 8.54 -11.27
C TYR A 336 7.76 9.31 -11.08
N THR A 337 7.84 10.62 -10.90
CA THR A 337 6.67 11.48 -11.08
C THR A 337 6.50 11.82 -12.56
N SER A 338 5.27 11.81 -13.05
CA SER A 338 4.99 12.05 -14.47
C SER A 338 3.62 12.67 -14.67
N ASP A 339 3.54 13.57 -15.64
CA ASP A 339 2.29 14.22 -16.08
C ASP A 339 2.21 14.31 -17.59
N VAL A 340 0.99 14.48 -18.11
CA VAL A 340 0.73 14.60 -19.54
C VAL A 340 0.08 15.94 -19.84
N ARG A 341 0.76 16.75 -20.65
CA ARG A 341 0.26 18.06 -21.11
C ARG A 341 -0.05 18.03 -22.60
N VAL A 342 -1.14 18.68 -22.98
CA VAL A 342 -1.46 18.87 -24.40
C VAL A 342 -0.70 20.08 -24.93
N TYR A 343 0.05 19.88 -26.02
CA TYR A 343 0.77 20.93 -26.69
C TYR A 343 0.52 20.87 -28.21
N MET A 344 -0.31 21.78 -28.69
CA MET A 344 -0.78 21.80 -30.11
C MET A 344 -1.41 20.43 -30.48
N LYS A 345 -0.82 19.74 -31.47
CA LYS A 345 -1.26 18.43 -31.98
C LYS A 345 -0.47 17.26 -31.35
N HIS A 346 0.18 17.49 -30.21
CA HIS A 346 1.05 16.53 -29.51
C HIS A 346 0.72 16.47 -28.03
N TYR A 347 1.25 15.46 -27.40
CA TYR A 347 1.26 15.28 -25.95
C TYR A 347 2.71 15.35 -25.48
N LEU A 348 2.96 16.13 -24.45
CA LEU A 348 4.23 16.20 -23.72
C LEU A 348 4.07 15.41 -22.43
N VAL A 349 4.94 14.43 -22.23
CA VAL A 349 4.99 13.62 -21.02
C VAL A 349 6.23 14.01 -20.26
N SER A 350 6.06 14.68 -19.11
CA SER A 350 7.16 14.97 -18.19
C SER A 350 7.53 13.74 -17.36
N ILE A 351 8.81 13.53 -17.09
CA ILE A 351 9.30 12.39 -16.33
C ILE A 351 10.39 12.91 -15.38
N ASN A 352 10.08 12.95 -14.07
CA ASN A 352 10.94 13.54 -13.06
C ASN A 352 11.29 12.52 -11.98
N ASN A 353 12.55 12.51 -11.57
CA ASN A 353 13.05 11.62 -10.51
C ASN A 353 12.92 12.29 -9.13
N ASN A 354 11.72 12.83 -8.85
CA ASN A 354 11.41 13.35 -7.52
C ASN A 354 11.34 12.20 -6.53
N LYS A 355 11.71 12.47 -5.28
CA LYS A 355 11.61 11.46 -4.20
C LYS A 355 10.36 11.66 -3.35
N VAL A 356 9.76 12.83 -3.44
CA VAL A 356 8.58 13.24 -2.67
C VAL A 356 7.64 14.08 -3.54
N ARG A 357 6.42 14.29 -3.05
CA ARG A 357 5.39 15.19 -3.60
C ARG A 357 4.97 16.17 -2.52
N HIS A 358 4.48 17.34 -2.95
CA HIS A 358 3.87 18.33 -2.05
C HIS A 358 2.42 18.62 -2.48
N ILE A 359 1.51 18.77 -1.51
CA ILE A 359 0.16 19.25 -1.81
C ILE A 359 0.25 20.73 -2.20
N VAL A 360 -0.39 21.10 -3.31
CA VAL A 360 -0.43 22.49 -3.78
C VAL A 360 -1.83 23.06 -3.84
N LYS A 361 -2.86 22.22 -3.85
CA LYS A 361 -4.26 22.66 -3.92
C LYS A 361 -5.24 21.61 -3.43
N ARG A 362 -6.42 22.07 -2.98
CA ARG A 362 -7.56 21.20 -2.67
C ARG A 362 -8.85 21.85 -3.14
N TYR A 363 -9.80 21.04 -3.56
CA TYR A 363 -11.15 21.47 -3.94
C TYR A 363 -12.17 20.54 -3.31
N SER A 364 -13.21 21.10 -2.67
CA SER A 364 -14.34 20.30 -2.23
C SER A 364 -15.11 19.80 -3.46
N ILE A 365 -15.46 18.52 -3.44
CA ILE A 365 -16.29 17.87 -4.46
C ILE A 365 -17.66 17.44 -3.90
N GLY A 366 -18.01 17.99 -2.72
CA GLY A 366 -19.25 17.69 -2.01
C GLY A 366 -19.26 16.32 -1.37
N LYS A 367 -20.44 15.87 -0.96
CA LYS A 367 -20.62 14.55 -0.35
C LYS A 367 -20.62 13.47 -1.42
N LYS A 368 -19.84 12.42 -1.19
CA LYS A 368 -19.74 11.24 -2.05
C LYS A 368 -19.90 9.98 -1.22
N GLU A 369 -20.47 8.95 -1.83
CA GLU A 369 -20.44 7.63 -1.25
C GLU A 369 -19.01 7.09 -1.29
N CYS A 370 -18.56 6.61 -0.14
CA CYS A 370 -17.16 6.24 0.07
C CYS A 370 -17.03 4.81 0.58
N GLN A 371 -15.86 4.25 0.35
CA GLN A 371 -15.45 2.94 0.80
C GLN A 371 -13.99 2.98 1.25
N CYS A 372 -13.65 2.11 2.16
CA CYS A 372 -12.30 1.88 2.63
C CYS A 372 -11.91 0.43 2.33
N ILE A 373 -10.65 0.18 2.05
CA ILE A 373 -10.11 -1.17 1.86
C ILE A 373 -9.01 -1.44 2.87
N TYR A 374 -8.86 -2.68 3.28
CA TYR A 374 -7.77 -3.17 4.11
C TYR A 374 -6.90 -4.11 3.29
N ILE A 375 -5.58 -3.97 3.40
CA ILE A 375 -4.62 -4.78 2.67
C ILE A 375 -3.60 -5.39 3.62
N ASP A 376 -3.02 -6.52 3.24
CA ASP A 376 -2.02 -7.26 4.03
C ASP A 376 -0.59 -6.69 3.92
N SER A 377 -0.43 -5.45 3.40
CA SER A 377 0.88 -4.81 3.35
C SER A 377 1.40 -4.41 4.72
N LYS A 378 2.72 -4.37 4.85
CA LYS A 378 3.44 -4.04 6.11
C LYS A 378 3.12 -2.65 6.66
N ASP A 379 2.92 -1.69 5.79
CA ASP A 379 2.69 -0.28 6.14
C ASP A 379 1.24 0.15 5.93
N HIS A 380 0.40 -0.77 5.44
CA HIS A 380 -0.98 -0.51 5.06
C HIS A 380 -1.15 0.66 4.10
N LEU A 381 -0.10 0.94 3.32
CA LEU A 381 -0.12 1.93 2.28
C LEU A 381 -0.39 1.26 0.94
N TYR A 382 -1.34 1.78 0.20
CA TYR A 382 -1.66 1.32 -1.15
C TYR A 382 -1.68 2.47 -2.16
N LEU A 383 -1.71 2.14 -3.44
CA LEU A 383 -1.67 3.11 -4.51
C LEU A 383 -3.09 3.43 -5.00
N THR A 384 -3.44 4.70 -4.88
CA THR A 384 -4.69 5.26 -5.40
C THR A 384 -4.49 5.96 -6.75
N ASP A 385 -5.39 6.87 -7.13
CA ASP A 385 -5.31 7.67 -8.35
C ASP A 385 -3.88 8.16 -8.62
N ASN A 386 -3.38 7.97 -9.85
CA ASN A 386 -2.03 8.40 -10.26
C ASN A 386 -0.87 7.81 -9.42
N MET A 387 -1.04 6.58 -8.91
CA MET A 387 -0.07 5.90 -8.03
C MET A 387 0.34 6.75 -6.82
N ILE A 388 -0.59 7.50 -6.26
CA ILE A 388 -0.39 8.26 -5.03
C ILE A 388 -0.52 7.30 -3.85
N VAL A 389 0.45 7.35 -2.93
CA VAL A 389 0.51 6.50 -1.73
C VAL A 389 -0.48 7.01 -0.68
N THR A 390 -1.31 6.12 -0.13
CA THR A 390 -2.31 6.43 0.90
C THR A 390 -2.37 5.36 2.00
N HIS A 391 -2.96 5.67 3.15
CA HIS A 391 -2.81 4.91 4.41
C HIS A 391 -4.01 4.07 4.85
N ASN A 392 -3.74 3.05 5.73
CA ASN A 392 -4.67 2.23 6.50
C ASN A 392 -4.25 2.13 8.02
N THR A 393 -5.14 1.80 9.03
CA THR A 393 -4.94 2.04 10.49
C THR A 393 -4.31 0.91 11.32
N THR A 394 -3.64 1.24 12.50
CA THR A 394 -2.78 0.25 13.19
C THR A 394 -2.62 0.46 14.71
N TRP A 395 -3.63 0.96 15.45
CA TRP A 395 -3.42 1.32 16.87
C TRP A 395 -3.22 0.13 17.83
N MET A 396 -4.00 -0.94 17.68
CA MET A 396 -3.95 -2.08 18.62
C MET A 396 -2.64 -2.86 18.58
N ILE A 397 -2.02 -2.94 17.42
CA ILE A 397 -0.73 -3.62 17.24
C ILE A 397 0.39 -2.92 18.02
N LYS A 398 0.29 -1.61 18.22
CA LYS A 398 1.24 -0.87 19.07
C LYS A 398 1.21 -1.32 20.51
N LEU A 399 0.03 -1.58 21.07
CA LEU A 399 -0.12 -2.07 22.44
C LEU A 399 0.50 -3.46 22.58
N LEU A 400 0.24 -4.36 21.62
CA LEU A 400 0.83 -5.70 21.59
C LEU A 400 2.36 -5.65 21.54
N LYS A 401 2.92 -4.84 20.63
CA LYS A 401 4.38 -4.67 20.51
C LYS A 401 5.00 -4.09 21.78
N THR A 402 4.35 -3.10 22.39
CA THR A 402 4.83 -2.51 23.65
C THR A 402 4.86 -3.56 24.76
N TYR A 403 3.80 -4.38 24.88
CA TYR A 403 3.76 -5.47 25.84
C TYR A 403 4.88 -6.48 25.62
N LEU A 404 5.04 -6.99 24.40
CA LEU A 404 6.09 -7.94 24.08
C LEU A 404 7.49 -7.39 24.35
N ALA A 405 7.72 -6.14 23.99
CA ALA A 405 8.98 -5.46 24.24
C ALA A 405 9.29 -5.32 25.75
N MET A 406 8.28 -5.04 26.56
CA MET A 406 8.44 -4.97 28.03
C MET A 406 8.70 -6.36 28.66
N MET A 407 8.14 -7.42 28.08
CA MET A 407 8.30 -8.79 28.57
C MET A 407 9.64 -9.43 28.21
N CYS A 408 10.35 -8.96 27.18
CA CYS A 408 11.71 -9.41 26.82
C CYS A 408 12.74 -9.14 27.92
N ILE A 409 12.44 -8.24 28.86
CA ILE A 409 13.35 -7.87 29.95
C ILE A 409 13.48 -9.00 31.01
N GLY A 410 12.61 -10.00 30.99
CA GLY A 410 12.47 -11.03 32.01
C GLY A 410 13.02 -12.42 31.70
N ASN A 411 13.76 -12.64 30.63
CA ASN A 411 14.38 -13.93 30.22
C ASN A 411 13.42 -15.12 29.96
N ASN A 412 12.17 -14.89 29.59
CA ASN A 412 11.22 -15.96 29.28
C ASN A 412 10.83 -15.93 27.81
N PHE A 413 11.39 -16.81 26.98
CA PHE A 413 11.11 -17.00 25.55
C PHE A 413 9.74 -17.64 25.24
N LYS A 414 8.74 -17.53 26.10
CA LYS A 414 7.42 -18.08 25.80
C LYS A 414 6.59 -17.06 25.02
N PRO A 415 5.97 -17.48 23.89
CA PRO A 415 5.03 -16.61 23.18
C PRO A 415 3.89 -16.21 24.12
N ARG A 416 3.73 -14.90 24.38
CA ARG A 416 2.80 -14.39 25.39
C ARG A 416 1.66 -13.56 24.83
N ALA A 417 1.73 -13.17 23.56
CA ALA A 417 0.70 -12.39 22.90
C ALA A 417 0.24 -13.05 21.60
N TRP A 418 -0.99 -12.73 21.17
CA TRP A 418 -1.59 -13.21 19.94
C TRP A 418 -2.45 -12.14 19.31
N PHE A 419 -2.36 -11.97 18.01
CA PHE A 419 -3.23 -11.12 17.23
C PHE A 419 -4.14 -11.97 16.35
N GLU A 420 -5.44 -11.74 16.42
CA GLU A 420 -6.45 -12.43 15.62
C GLU A 420 -7.31 -11.43 14.87
N TYR A 421 -7.43 -11.62 13.57
CA TYR A 421 -8.37 -10.89 12.74
C TYR A 421 -9.67 -11.67 12.63
N SER A 422 -10.74 -11.18 13.29
CA SER A 422 -12.01 -11.91 13.46
C SER A 422 -12.63 -12.43 12.13
N PRO A 423 -12.60 -11.71 11.00
CA PRO A 423 -13.07 -12.26 9.73
C PRO A 423 -12.28 -13.46 9.20
N THR A 424 -10.97 -13.54 9.47
CA THR A 424 -10.13 -14.68 9.08
C THR A 424 -10.38 -15.88 9.98
N PHE A 425 -10.73 -15.68 11.25
CA PHE A 425 -11.05 -16.73 12.18
C PHE A 425 -12.15 -17.67 11.64
N THR A 426 -13.19 -17.12 11.03
CA THR A 426 -14.29 -17.87 10.41
C THR A 426 -13.84 -18.73 9.21
N LEU A 427 -12.81 -18.28 8.46
CA LEU A 427 -12.23 -19.04 7.35
C LEU A 427 -11.32 -20.15 7.86
N LEU A 428 -10.49 -19.85 8.86
CA LEU A 428 -9.54 -20.80 9.45
C LEU A 428 -10.24 -21.99 10.12
N THR A 429 -11.39 -21.77 10.77
CA THR A 429 -12.19 -22.85 11.36
C THR A 429 -12.75 -23.83 10.34
N LYS A 430 -12.81 -23.46 9.05
CA LYS A 430 -13.32 -24.31 7.94
C LYS A 430 -12.23 -25.00 7.13
N GLU A 431 -11.04 -24.42 7.05
CA GLU A 431 -9.96 -24.86 6.15
C GLU A 431 -8.89 -25.72 6.85
N PHE A 432 -8.74 -25.63 8.17
CA PHE A 432 -7.74 -26.41 8.93
C PHE A 432 -8.24 -27.82 9.27
N ASP A 433 -7.30 -28.76 9.32
CA ASP A 433 -7.51 -30.05 9.98
C ASP A 433 -7.79 -29.85 11.48
N ASN A 434 -8.26 -30.91 12.16
CA ASN A 434 -8.69 -30.82 13.56
C ASN A 434 -7.54 -30.47 14.51
N GLU A 435 -6.30 -30.86 14.22
CA GLU A 435 -5.14 -30.66 15.08
C GLU A 435 -4.68 -29.19 15.01
N SER A 436 -4.50 -28.66 13.80
CA SER A 436 -4.12 -27.24 13.59
C SER A 436 -5.19 -26.28 14.11
N ARG A 437 -6.47 -26.65 13.97
CA ARG A 437 -7.58 -25.87 14.54
C ARG A 437 -7.54 -25.82 16.06
N GLN A 438 -7.26 -26.94 16.72
CA GLN A 438 -7.18 -27.00 18.18
C GLN A 438 -5.99 -26.19 18.70
N GLU A 439 -4.84 -26.30 18.06
CA GLU A 439 -3.66 -25.48 18.39
C GLU A 439 -3.94 -23.99 18.28
N HIS A 440 -4.65 -23.56 17.24
CA HIS A 440 -5.05 -22.17 17.07
C HIS A 440 -5.99 -21.68 18.18
N ILE A 441 -6.99 -22.48 18.55
CA ILE A 441 -7.91 -22.19 19.65
C ILE A 441 -7.15 -22.10 20.98
N ASP A 442 -6.20 -23.01 21.22
CA ASP A 442 -5.40 -23.04 22.45
C ASP A 442 -4.47 -21.81 22.53
N ASN A 443 -3.90 -21.36 21.41
CA ASN A 443 -3.17 -20.09 21.34
C ASN A 443 -4.06 -18.91 21.76
N LEU A 444 -5.30 -18.84 21.24
CA LEU A 444 -6.26 -17.79 21.61
C LEU A 444 -6.68 -17.87 23.09
N ARG A 445 -6.73 -19.05 23.69
CA ARG A 445 -7.09 -19.23 25.09
C ARG A 445 -5.94 -18.88 26.03
N GLU A 446 -4.73 -19.37 25.73
CA GLU A 446 -3.64 -19.43 26.70
C GLU A 446 -2.71 -18.23 26.72
N ARG A 447 -2.63 -17.45 25.61
CA ARG A 447 -1.76 -16.26 25.59
C ARG A 447 -2.17 -15.23 26.65
N ASP A 448 -1.18 -14.57 27.25
CA ASP A 448 -1.41 -13.57 28.30
C ASP A 448 -2.20 -12.36 27.75
N LEU A 449 -1.85 -11.90 26.56
CA LEU A 449 -2.52 -10.82 25.83
C LEU A 449 -3.04 -11.33 24.49
N VAL A 450 -4.32 -11.14 24.20
CA VAL A 450 -4.92 -11.41 22.89
C VAL A 450 -5.58 -10.14 22.37
N ILE A 451 -5.36 -9.86 21.10
CA ILE A 451 -6.09 -8.83 20.36
C ILE A 451 -6.99 -9.53 19.36
N ILE A 452 -8.30 -9.27 19.43
CA ILE A 452 -9.30 -9.71 18.44
C ILE A 452 -9.77 -8.48 17.69
N ASP A 453 -9.32 -8.37 16.44
CA ASP A 453 -9.57 -7.21 15.59
C ASP A 453 -10.83 -7.41 14.75
N ASP A 454 -11.64 -6.34 14.62
CA ASP A 454 -12.87 -6.27 13.81
C ASP A 454 -13.96 -7.29 14.21
N ILE A 455 -14.19 -7.46 15.52
CA ILE A 455 -15.19 -8.39 16.04
C ILE A 455 -16.61 -7.96 15.65
N GLY A 456 -17.43 -8.93 15.20
CA GLY A 456 -18.85 -8.73 14.85
C GLY A 456 -19.07 -8.19 13.43
N SER A 457 -18.02 -7.98 12.62
CA SER A 457 -18.11 -7.44 11.27
C SER A 457 -18.63 -8.43 10.21
N VAL A 458 -18.61 -9.72 10.49
CA VAL A 458 -19.04 -10.79 9.57
C VAL A 458 -20.22 -11.54 10.16
N ASN A 459 -21.16 -11.97 9.29
CA ASN A 459 -22.21 -12.91 9.65
C ASN A 459 -21.57 -14.27 10.02
N SER A 460 -21.24 -14.44 11.28
CA SER A 460 -20.65 -15.69 11.81
C SER A 460 -21.71 -16.78 11.85
N SER A 461 -21.33 -18.00 11.50
CA SER A 461 -22.21 -19.15 11.69
C SER A 461 -22.42 -19.41 13.19
N ASN A 462 -23.52 -20.10 13.55
CA ASN A 462 -23.74 -20.49 14.96
C ASN A 462 -22.56 -21.29 15.53
N TYR A 463 -21.85 -22.04 14.71
CA TYR A 463 -20.65 -22.78 15.09
C TYR A 463 -19.49 -21.84 15.43
N ASP A 464 -19.23 -20.85 14.61
CA ASP A 464 -18.16 -19.85 14.84
C ASP A 464 -18.43 -19.07 16.13
N LEU A 465 -19.69 -18.66 16.34
CA LEU A 465 -20.11 -17.97 17.58
C LEU A 465 -19.91 -18.83 18.82
N THR A 466 -20.13 -20.16 18.71
CA THR A 466 -19.93 -21.10 19.82
C THR A 466 -18.44 -21.18 20.19
N ILE A 467 -17.55 -21.30 19.20
CA ILE A 467 -16.11 -21.35 19.44
C ILE A 467 -15.63 -20.01 20.03
N LEU A 468 -16.02 -18.89 19.42
CA LEU A 468 -15.65 -17.56 19.88
C LEU A 468 -16.11 -17.32 21.33
N SER A 469 -17.35 -17.71 21.65
CA SER A 469 -17.89 -17.65 23.01
C SER A 469 -17.05 -18.46 23.98
N SER A 470 -16.65 -19.68 23.60
CA SER A 470 -15.83 -20.54 24.45
C SER A 470 -14.45 -19.96 24.72
N ILE A 471 -13.85 -19.27 23.75
CA ILE A 471 -12.56 -18.60 23.92
C ILE A 471 -12.70 -17.39 24.86
N ILE A 472 -13.68 -16.54 24.63
CA ILE A 472 -13.90 -15.32 25.44
C ILE A 472 -14.30 -15.71 26.87
N ASP A 473 -15.17 -16.70 27.05
CA ASP A 473 -15.56 -17.23 28.34
C ASP A 473 -14.36 -17.77 29.13
N TYR A 474 -13.49 -18.52 28.47
CA TYR A 474 -12.25 -19.02 29.07
C TYR A 474 -11.35 -17.87 29.52
N ARG A 475 -11.09 -16.90 28.63
CA ARG A 475 -10.21 -15.77 28.90
C ARG A 475 -10.74 -14.88 30.04
N TYR A 476 -12.05 -14.65 30.07
CA TYR A 476 -12.73 -13.90 31.12
C TYR A 476 -12.59 -14.61 32.49
N SER A 477 -12.87 -15.91 32.55
CA SER A 477 -12.82 -16.68 33.80
C SER A 477 -11.39 -16.87 34.34
N HIS A 478 -10.39 -16.92 33.44
CA HIS A 478 -8.97 -17.06 33.81
C HIS A 478 -8.22 -15.72 33.88
N LYS A 479 -8.94 -14.59 33.88
CA LYS A 479 -8.37 -13.24 33.93
C LYS A 479 -7.23 -13.03 32.93
N LYS A 480 -7.46 -13.35 31.69
CA LYS A 480 -6.48 -13.16 30.57
C LYS A 480 -6.83 -11.93 29.77
N ALA A 481 -5.91 -10.97 29.71
CA ALA A 481 -6.14 -9.68 29.06
C ALA A 481 -6.52 -9.80 27.60
N THR A 482 -7.58 -9.09 27.19
CA THR A 482 -8.11 -9.17 25.84
C THR A 482 -8.54 -7.78 25.35
N LEU A 483 -8.07 -7.41 24.15
CA LEU A 483 -8.44 -6.18 23.48
C LEU A 483 -9.29 -6.52 22.25
N PHE A 484 -10.41 -5.86 22.11
CA PHE A 484 -11.31 -6.01 20.98
C PHE A 484 -11.41 -4.72 20.21
N THR A 485 -11.43 -4.81 18.88
CA THR A 485 -11.84 -3.69 18.03
C THR A 485 -13.11 -4.03 17.29
N SER A 486 -13.94 -3.04 17.01
CA SER A 486 -15.15 -3.22 16.23
C SER A 486 -15.60 -1.94 15.54
N ASN A 487 -16.41 -2.12 14.53
CA ASN A 487 -17.16 -1.06 13.88
C ASN A 487 -18.59 -0.95 14.42
N LEU A 488 -18.95 -1.76 15.38
CA LEU A 488 -20.29 -1.84 15.96
C LEU A 488 -20.34 -1.10 17.30
N SER A 489 -21.43 -0.36 17.53
CA SER A 489 -21.75 0.10 18.89
C SER A 489 -22.05 -1.09 19.78
N VAL A 490 -22.05 -0.87 21.10
CA VAL A 490 -22.42 -1.93 22.07
C VAL A 490 -23.79 -2.53 21.73
N ASP A 491 -24.79 -1.70 21.39
CA ASP A 491 -26.13 -2.18 21.01
C ASP A 491 -26.11 -3.01 19.71
N GLN A 492 -25.33 -2.59 18.74
CA GLN A 492 -25.16 -3.34 17.48
C GLN A 492 -24.39 -4.65 17.71
N LEU A 493 -23.45 -4.66 18.63
CA LEU A 493 -22.70 -5.86 19.01
C LEU A 493 -23.61 -6.89 19.69
N VAL A 494 -24.58 -6.43 20.54
CA VAL A 494 -25.62 -7.30 21.12
C VAL A 494 -26.44 -7.98 20.03
N ASN A 495 -26.81 -7.25 18.98
CA ASN A 495 -27.56 -7.81 17.86
C ASN A 495 -26.74 -8.82 17.03
N SER A 496 -25.42 -8.64 16.94
CA SER A 496 -24.53 -9.50 16.16
C SER A 496 -24.07 -10.75 16.93
N LEU A 497 -23.69 -10.61 18.19
CA LEU A 497 -23.05 -11.66 18.99
C LEU A 497 -23.91 -12.16 20.15
N GLY A 498 -25.02 -11.51 20.45
CA GLY A 498 -25.89 -11.78 21.59
C GLY A 498 -25.45 -11.07 22.88
N ALA A 499 -26.42 -10.86 23.79
CA ALA A 499 -26.22 -10.08 25.00
C ALA A 499 -25.13 -10.64 25.93
N ARG A 500 -25.10 -11.97 26.10
CA ARG A 500 -24.15 -12.63 27.03
C ARG A 500 -22.69 -12.41 26.63
N LEU A 501 -22.37 -12.54 25.32
CA LEU A 501 -21.00 -12.39 24.82
C LEU A 501 -20.59 -10.92 24.85
N THR A 502 -21.51 -10.03 24.45
CA THR A 502 -21.28 -8.59 24.50
C THR A 502 -21.00 -8.11 25.92
N ASP A 503 -21.78 -8.55 26.92
CA ASP A 503 -21.57 -8.20 28.32
C ASP A 503 -20.13 -8.51 28.80
N ARG A 504 -19.56 -9.65 28.40
CA ARG A 504 -18.17 -9.99 28.71
C ARG A 504 -17.15 -9.16 27.98
N ILE A 505 -17.36 -8.94 26.68
CA ILE A 505 -16.48 -8.10 25.84
C ILE A 505 -16.38 -6.68 26.40
N THR A 506 -17.49 -6.15 26.88
CA THR A 506 -17.62 -4.78 27.38
C THR A 506 -17.54 -4.64 28.89
N SER A 507 -17.15 -5.71 29.59
CA SER A 507 -17.20 -5.80 31.06
C SER A 507 -16.29 -4.83 31.80
N ASP A 508 -15.26 -4.26 31.15
CA ASP A 508 -14.25 -3.46 31.82
C ASP A 508 -14.10 -2.07 31.17
N ILE A 509 -13.31 -1.92 30.11
CA ILE A 509 -13.05 -0.63 29.49
C ILE A 509 -13.72 -0.60 28.10
N VAL A 510 -14.61 0.37 27.91
CA VAL A 510 -15.25 0.64 26.62
C VAL A 510 -14.79 2.01 26.11
N ILE A 511 -14.22 2.03 24.93
CA ILE A 511 -13.72 3.24 24.29
C ILE A 511 -14.46 3.43 22.96
N GLU A 512 -15.21 4.52 22.83
CA GLU A 512 -15.80 4.93 21.57
C GLU A 512 -14.89 5.93 20.87
N LEU A 513 -14.48 5.62 19.63
CA LEU A 513 -13.82 6.57 18.76
C LEU A 513 -14.86 7.35 17.99
N LYS A 514 -15.25 8.53 18.47
CA LYS A 514 -16.20 9.41 17.78
C LYS A 514 -15.48 10.19 16.69
N GLY A 515 -15.99 10.13 15.48
CA GLY A 515 -15.58 11.02 14.39
C GLY A 515 -16.12 12.44 14.66
N GLY A 516 -15.24 13.41 15.01
CA GLY A 516 -15.63 14.79 15.30
C GLY A 516 -15.26 15.23 16.73
N SER A 517 -15.13 16.52 16.95
CA SER A 517 -14.41 17.16 18.06
C SER A 517 -15.02 17.09 19.47
N GLN A 518 -15.98 16.23 19.77
CA GLN A 518 -16.48 16.06 21.14
C GLN A 518 -16.65 14.59 21.48
N ARG A 519 -16.00 14.13 22.55
CA ARG A 519 -15.96 12.73 22.99
C ARG A 519 -16.29 12.62 24.46
N GLU A 520 -17.31 11.82 24.78
CA GLU A 520 -17.62 11.37 26.14
C GLU A 520 -17.12 9.94 26.34
N TYR A 521 -16.49 9.69 27.47
CA TYR A 521 -15.98 8.38 27.86
C TYR A 521 -16.83 7.80 28.95
N THR A 522 -17.09 6.51 28.87
CA THR A 522 -17.86 5.81 29.89
C THR A 522 -16.99 5.27 31.03
N ASN A 523 -15.74 4.83 30.75
CA ASN A 523 -14.82 4.35 31.79
C ASN A 523 -13.36 4.65 31.40
N ARG A 524 -12.57 5.25 32.32
CA ARG A 524 -11.13 5.45 32.18
C ARG A 524 -10.37 4.30 32.84
N TYR A 525 -9.28 3.88 32.20
CA TYR A 525 -8.30 3.05 32.88
C TYR A 525 -7.66 3.85 34.03
N VAL A 526 -7.84 3.37 35.24
CA VAL A 526 -7.16 3.90 36.43
C VAL A 526 -6.21 2.82 36.94
N PRO A 527 -4.87 3.06 36.92
CA PRO A 527 -3.92 2.13 37.49
C PRO A 527 -4.29 1.87 38.93
N LYS A 528 -4.37 0.61 39.33
CA LYS A 528 -4.55 0.26 40.74
C LYS A 528 -3.33 0.77 41.51
N GLY A 529 -3.52 1.78 42.35
CA GLY A 529 -2.46 2.33 43.21
C GLY A 529 -1.80 1.21 43.98
N ARG A 530 -0.47 1.18 44.04
CA ARG A 530 0.25 0.33 44.99
C ARG A 530 -0.28 0.70 46.37
N GLY A 531 -1.03 -0.24 46.96
CA GLY A 531 -1.47 -0.09 48.35
C GLY A 531 -0.25 0.29 49.21
N LYS A 532 -0.46 1.31 50.03
CA LYS A 532 0.53 1.72 51.03
C LYS A 532 0.80 0.59 52.00
#